data_a51f73db22f67ee1be33367518333a59
#
_entry.id   a51f73db22f67ee1be33367518333a59
#
_cell.length_a   1.000
_cell.length_b   1.000
_cell.length_c   1.000
_cell.angle_alpha   90.00
_cell.angle_beta   90.00
_cell.angle_gamma   90.00
#
_symmetry.space_group_name_H-M   'P 1'
#
loop_
_entity.id
_entity.type
_entity.pdbx_description
1 polymer ?
#
loop_
_entity_poly.entity_id
_entity_poly.type
_entity_poly.pdbx_seq_one_letter_code
_entity_poly.pdbx_strand_id
1 'polypeptide(L)'
;MKATGIVRRIDDLGRVVIPKEIRRTMRIREGDPLEIYTDREGEVIFKKYSPIGELASFASQYVDTLNKICAMSVVITDRDVVISSAGVSKKEYNDKKLSEEYESIMDGRSLYHFKDTKINVCDGASGYVKYAMPIISEGDVIGSVACVTNDEGVSIDTHSTEAKLIQTAASFLGRQFEG
;
A
#
# COMPACT_ATOMS: atom_id res chain seq x y z
N MET A 1 23.44 -11.32 -3.09
CA MET A 1 23.21 -9.85 -3.00
C MET A 1 24.10 -9.11 -3.99
N LYS A 2 23.75 -7.86 -4.40
CA LYS A 2 24.59 -7.07 -5.33
C LYS A 2 25.24 -5.93 -4.53
N ALA A 3 26.57 -5.85 -4.55
CA ALA A 3 27.31 -4.77 -3.91
C ALA A 3 27.01 -3.42 -4.59
N THR A 4 26.76 -2.39 -3.80
CA THR A 4 26.51 -1.02 -4.29
C THR A 4 27.80 -0.22 -4.48
N GLY A 5 28.93 -0.69 -3.94
CA GLY A 5 30.22 0.02 -3.92
C GLY A 5 30.26 1.26 -3.02
N ILE A 6 29.18 1.54 -2.28
CA ILE A 6 29.09 2.70 -1.43
C ILE A 6 29.51 2.34 0.00
N VAL A 7 30.49 3.08 0.54
CA VAL A 7 30.94 2.96 1.92
C VAL A 7 30.46 4.15 2.73
N ARG A 8 29.92 3.91 3.92
CA ARG A 8 29.51 4.94 4.88
C ARG A 8 30.08 4.64 6.25
N ARG A 9 30.35 5.69 7.02
CA ARG A 9 30.80 5.57 8.41
C ARG A 9 29.61 5.73 9.35
N ILE A 10 29.65 5.03 10.45
CA ILE A 10 28.77 5.24 11.59
C ILE A 10 29.21 6.50 12.29
N ASP A 11 28.27 7.41 12.61
CA ASP A 11 28.57 8.61 13.38
C ASP A 11 28.68 8.33 14.90
N ASP A 12 28.98 9.36 15.68
CA ASP A 12 29.11 9.29 17.14
C ASP A 12 27.80 8.96 17.87
N LEU A 13 26.65 9.13 17.21
CA LEU A 13 25.34 8.73 17.70
C LEU A 13 24.89 7.35 17.21
N GLY A 14 25.76 6.58 16.54
CA GLY A 14 25.45 5.27 16.03
C GLY A 14 24.60 5.24 14.75
N ARG A 15 24.48 6.37 14.03
CA ARG A 15 23.65 6.48 12.82
C ARG A 15 24.46 6.20 11.56
N VAL A 16 23.80 5.57 10.58
CA VAL A 16 24.29 5.41 9.21
C VAL A 16 23.37 6.13 8.25
N VAL A 17 23.94 7.02 7.42
CA VAL A 17 23.16 7.72 6.39
C VAL A 17 22.98 6.82 5.19
N ILE A 18 21.72 6.47 4.87
CA ILE A 18 21.36 5.77 3.63
C ILE A 18 21.40 6.77 2.48
N PRO A 19 22.27 6.60 1.46
CA PRO A 19 22.42 7.54 0.35
C PRO A 19 21.12 7.72 -0.44
N LYS A 20 20.93 8.93 -0.98
CA LYS A 20 19.73 9.27 -1.76
C LYS A 20 19.50 8.32 -2.94
N GLU A 21 20.58 7.89 -3.60
CA GLU A 21 20.53 6.95 -4.73
C GLU A 21 19.97 5.59 -4.31
N ILE A 22 20.40 5.06 -3.14
CA ILE A 22 19.87 3.82 -2.57
C ILE A 22 18.41 4.01 -2.19
N ARG A 23 18.09 5.10 -1.46
CA ARG A 23 16.71 5.39 -1.06
C ARG A 23 15.78 5.46 -2.26
N ARG A 24 16.19 6.14 -3.34
CA ARG A 24 15.41 6.23 -4.58
C ARG A 24 15.22 4.87 -5.24
N THR A 25 16.30 4.07 -5.38
CA THR A 25 16.22 2.75 -6.02
C THR A 25 15.36 1.77 -5.23
N MET A 26 15.42 1.85 -3.88
CA MET A 26 14.66 0.99 -2.97
C MET A 26 13.32 1.60 -2.56
N ARG A 27 12.95 2.78 -3.11
CA ARG A 27 11.73 3.53 -2.75
C ARG A 27 11.60 3.77 -1.24
N ILE A 28 12.71 4.04 -0.56
CA ILE A 28 12.73 4.39 0.86
C ILE A 28 12.47 5.89 0.99
N ARG A 29 11.38 6.27 1.63
CA ARG A 29 11.00 7.67 1.90
C ARG A 29 11.50 8.10 3.28
N GLU A 30 11.49 9.39 3.53
CA GLU A 30 11.67 9.92 4.88
C GLU A 30 10.49 9.47 5.76
N GLY A 31 10.79 8.99 6.98
CA GLY A 31 9.79 8.44 7.89
C GLY A 31 9.44 6.97 7.66
N ASP A 32 9.84 6.34 6.54
CA ASP A 32 9.57 4.90 6.34
C ASP A 32 10.24 4.08 7.45
N PRO A 33 9.51 3.19 8.13
CA PRO A 33 10.09 2.28 9.10
C PRO A 33 10.94 1.21 8.40
N LEU A 34 12.13 0.95 8.95
CA LEU A 34 13.02 -0.09 8.46
C LEU A 34 13.28 -1.10 9.58
N GLU A 35 13.03 -2.34 9.28
CA GLU A 35 13.42 -3.45 10.15
C GLU A 35 14.88 -3.83 9.93
N ILE A 36 15.61 -4.04 11.01
CA ILE A 36 17.05 -4.34 10.98
C ILE A 36 17.25 -5.83 11.30
N TYR A 37 17.83 -6.52 10.35
CA TYR A 37 18.26 -7.92 10.51
C TYR A 37 19.78 -7.99 10.61
N THR A 38 20.27 -8.98 11.33
CA THR A 38 21.69 -9.34 11.37
C THR A 38 21.83 -10.81 11.02
N ASP A 39 22.90 -11.16 10.34
CA ASP A 39 23.24 -12.56 10.10
C ASP A 39 24.54 -12.98 10.83
N ARG A 40 24.91 -14.26 10.66
CA ARG A 40 26.10 -14.81 11.29
C ARG A 40 27.40 -14.41 10.59
N GLU A 41 27.32 -13.86 9.39
CA GLU A 41 28.48 -13.41 8.61
C GLU A 41 28.82 -11.94 8.89
N GLY A 42 28.06 -11.27 9.79
CA GLY A 42 28.27 -9.89 10.20
C GLY A 42 27.61 -8.88 9.27
N GLU A 43 26.64 -9.31 8.48
CA GLU A 43 25.84 -8.39 7.67
C GLU A 43 24.74 -7.74 8.50
N VAL A 44 24.49 -6.44 8.23
CA VAL A 44 23.35 -5.70 8.73
C VAL A 44 22.44 -5.39 7.55
N ILE A 45 21.23 -5.93 7.58
CA ILE A 45 20.28 -5.87 6.48
C ILE A 45 19.09 -5.02 6.90
N PHE A 46 18.82 -3.93 6.16
CA PHE A 46 17.62 -3.10 6.33
C PHE A 46 16.56 -3.58 5.36
N LYS A 47 15.38 -3.90 5.87
CA LYS A 47 14.18 -4.17 5.07
C LYS A 47 13.12 -3.14 5.37
N LYS A 48 12.35 -2.75 4.35
CA LYS A 48 11.15 -1.95 4.58
C LYS A 48 10.18 -2.77 5.43
N TYR A 49 9.73 -2.17 6.53
CA TYR A 49 8.70 -2.74 7.37
C TYR A 49 7.33 -2.38 6.82
N SER A 50 6.49 -3.36 6.60
CA SER A 50 5.11 -3.19 6.14
C SER A 50 4.16 -3.73 7.20
N PRO A 51 3.56 -2.88 8.05
CA PRO A 51 2.57 -3.32 9.03
C PRO A 51 1.43 -4.10 8.37
N ILE A 52 0.88 -3.59 7.28
CA ILE A 52 -0.20 -4.25 6.53
C ILE A 52 0.25 -5.61 5.99
N GLY A 53 1.53 -5.75 5.59
CA GLY A 53 2.09 -7.03 5.14
C GLY A 53 2.05 -8.12 6.22
N GLU A 54 2.21 -7.77 7.49
CA GLU A 54 2.08 -8.72 8.61
C GLU A 54 0.64 -9.24 8.77
N LEU A 55 -0.35 -8.45 8.39
CA LEU A 55 -1.76 -8.84 8.38
C LEU A 55 -2.24 -9.38 7.03
N ALA A 56 -1.34 -9.83 6.14
CA ALA A 56 -1.71 -10.27 4.79
C ALA A 56 -2.82 -11.35 4.79
N SER A 57 -2.77 -12.30 5.73
CA SER A 57 -3.81 -13.31 5.88
C SER A 57 -5.16 -12.71 6.25
N PHE A 58 -5.17 -11.75 7.17
CA PHE A 58 -6.38 -11.04 7.58
C PHE A 58 -6.90 -10.14 6.44
N ALA A 59 -6.03 -9.41 5.76
CA ALA A 59 -6.37 -8.60 4.60
C ALA A 59 -7.03 -9.45 3.51
N SER A 60 -6.51 -10.67 3.25
CA SER A 60 -7.09 -11.60 2.29
C SER A 60 -8.51 -12.03 2.68
N GLN A 61 -8.73 -12.39 3.94
CA GLN A 61 -10.08 -12.75 4.42
C GLN A 61 -11.05 -11.56 4.31
N TYR A 62 -10.57 -10.36 4.57
CA TYR A 62 -11.38 -9.15 4.52
C TYR A 62 -11.82 -8.80 3.10
N VAL A 63 -10.90 -8.79 2.12
CA VAL A 63 -11.28 -8.53 0.72
C VAL A 63 -12.19 -9.62 0.16
N ASP A 64 -11.94 -10.88 0.50
CA ASP A 64 -12.80 -12.00 0.10
C ASP A 64 -14.22 -11.84 0.66
N THR A 65 -14.36 -11.36 1.89
CA THR A 65 -15.66 -11.11 2.52
C THR A 65 -16.41 -9.98 1.81
N LEU A 66 -15.75 -8.84 1.57
CA LEU A 66 -16.35 -7.72 0.84
C LEU A 66 -16.77 -8.13 -0.59
N ASN A 67 -15.95 -8.93 -1.26
CA ASN A 67 -16.30 -9.41 -2.59
C ASN A 67 -17.50 -10.36 -2.56
N LYS A 68 -17.54 -11.35 -1.66
CA LYS A 68 -18.61 -12.34 -1.59
C LYS A 68 -19.95 -11.75 -1.15
N ILE A 69 -19.94 -10.82 -0.20
CA ILE A 69 -21.18 -10.27 0.38
C ILE A 69 -21.67 -9.05 -0.40
N CYS A 70 -20.76 -8.17 -0.83
CA CYS A 70 -21.10 -6.89 -1.45
C CYS A 70 -20.82 -6.87 -2.95
N ALA A 71 -20.35 -7.96 -3.56
CA ALA A 71 -19.95 -8.05 -4.97
C ALA A 71 -18.94 -6.98 -5.41
N MET A 72 -18.13 -6.46 -4.47
CA MET A 72 -17.14 -5.42 -4.72
C MET A 72 -15.82 -6.03 -5.19
N SER A 73 -15.18 -5.36 -6.15
CA SER A 73 -13.79 -5.63 -6.50
C SER A 73 -12.89 -4.77 -5.60
N VAL A 74 -12.20 -5.42 -4.66
CA VAL A 74 -11.45 -4.73 -3.59
C VAL A 74 -9.99 -5.10 -3.61
N VAL A 75 -9.14 -4.11 -3.36
CA VAL A 75 -7.69 -4.22 -3.30
C VAL A 75 -7.21 -3.59 -1.99
N ILE A 76 -6.35 -4.28 -1.24
CA ILE A 76 -5.62 -3.74 -0.09
C ILE A 76 -4.15 -3.68 -0.44
N THR A 77 -3.53 -2.55 -0.15
CA THR A 77 -2.11 -2.29 -0.45
C THR A 77 -1.37 -1.88 0.82
N ASP A 78 -0.06 -2.08 0.82
CA ASP A 78 0.83 -1.27 1.66
C ASP A 78 1.26 0.00 0.89
N ARG A 79 2.38 0.61 1.27
CA ARG A 79 2.89 1.82 0.62
C ARG A 79 3.48 1.59 -0.78
N ASP A 80 3.80 0.36 -1.15
CA ASP A 80 4.57 0.05 -2.35
C ASP A 80 3.95 -1.02 -3.24
N VAL A 81 3.21 -1.98 -2.64
CA VAL A 81 2.67 -3.14 -3.37
C VAL A 81 1.25 -3.49 -2.94
N VAL A 82 0.58 -4.24 -3.79
CA VAL A 82 -0.71 -4.86 -3.46
C VAL A 82 -0.48 -6.06 -2.55
N ILE A 83 -1.10 -6.05 -1.38
CA ILE A 83 -1.03 -7.14 -0.39
C ILE A 83 -2.09 -8.20 -0.67
N SER A 84 -3.32 -7.78 -1.00
CA SER A 84 -4.42 -8.70 -1.29
C SER A 84 -5.46 -8.08 -2.19
N SER A 85 -6.15 -8.93 -2.97
CA SER A 85 -7.24 -8.49 -3.84
C SER A 85 -8.31 -9.57 -3.98
N ALA A 86 -9.56 -9.14 -4.21
CA ALA A 86 -10.70 -10.01 -4.54
C ALA A 86 -11.61 -9.33 -5.56
N GLY A 87 -12.30 -10.11 -6.39
CA GLY A 87 -13.13 -9.59 -7.48
C GLY A 87 -12.34 -9.16 -8.72
N VAL A 88 -11.02 -9.31 -8.70
CA VAL A 88 -10.10 -8.99 -9.80
C VAL A 88 -9.11 -10.14 -10.01
N SER A 89 -8.36 -10.09 -11.11
CA SER A 89 -7.30 -11.08 -11.38
C SER A 89 -6.16 -10.96 -10.38
N LYS A 90 -6.04 -11.91 -9.45
CA LYS A 90 -4.94 -11.93 -8.45
C LYS A 90 -3.56 -11.88 -9.11
N LYS A 91 -3.39 -12.46 -10.31
CA LYS A 91 -2.14 -12.44 -11.06
C LYS A 91 -1.74 -11.04 -11.54
N GLU A 92 -2.73 -10.18 -11.80
CA GLU A 92 -2.50 -8.80 -12.26
C GLU A 92 -2.27 -7.84 -11.10
N TYR A 93 -2.75 -8.16 -9.90
CA TYR A 93 -2.74 -7.26 -8.75
C TYR A 93 -1.78 -7.68 -7.65
N ASN A 94 -1.87 -8.91 -7.12
CA ASN A 94 -1.12 -9.31 -5.93
C ASN A 94 0.39 -9.22 -6.14
N ASP A 95 1.09 -8.69 -5.15
CA ASP A 95 2.54 -8.44 -5.12
C ASP A 95 3.04 -7.48 -6.22
N LYS A 96 2.11 -6.81 -6.94
CA LYS A 96 2.47 -5.80 -7.93
C LYS A 96 2.74 -4.46 -7.29
N LYS A 97 3.71 -3.75 -7.86
CA LYS A 97 4.03 -2.37 -7.46
C LYS A 97 2.89 -1.44 -7.83
N LEU A 98 2.66 -0.47 -6.95
CA LEU A 98 1.69 0.58 -7.19
C LEU A 98 2.16 1.52 -8.31
N SER A 99 1.19 2.07 -9.06
CA SER A 99 1.45 3.16 -10.00
C SER A 99 1.79 4.46 -9.26
N GLU A 100 2.53 5.37 -9.90
CA GLU A 100 2.87 6.67 -9.30
C GLU A 100 1.62 7.52 -9.04
N GLU A 101 0.63 7.44 -9.94
CA GLU A 101 -0.65 8.13 -9.79
C GLU A 101 -1.43 7.60 -8.58
N TYR A 102 -1.40 6.30 -8.34
CA TYR A 102 -2.06 5.71 -7.18
C TYR A 102 -1.34 6.05 -5.86
N GLU A 103 -0.01 6.10 -5.86
CA GLU A 103 0.76 6.58 -4.69
C GLU A 103 0.34 8.01 -4.31
N SER A 104 0.09 8.89 -5.32
CA SER A 104 -0.40 10.26 -5.09
C SER A 104 -1.78 10.31 -4.45
N ILE A 105 -2.66 9.32 -4.74
CA ILE A 105 -3.96 9.18 -4.06
C ILE A 105 -3.76 8.92 -2.57
N MET A 106 -2.86 8.02 -2.21
CA MET A 106 -2.58 7.70 -0.80
C MET A 106 -2.00 8.90 -0.05
N ASP A 107 -1.12 9.67 -0.68
CA ASP A 107 -0.53 10.86 -0.07
C ASP A 107 -1.57 11.97 0.18
N GLY A 108 -2.70 11.96 -0.52
CA GLY A 108 -3.84 12.85 -0.31
C GLY A 108 -4.57 12.66 1.03
N ARG A 109 -4.35 11.55 1.76
CA ARG A 109 -4.85 11.23 3.12
C ARG A 109 -6.37 11.38 3.29
N SER A 110 -7.11 11.27 2.21
CA SER A 110 -8.56 11.44 2.20
C SER A 110 -9.22 10.46 1.23
N LEU A 111 -10.54 10.32 1.32
CA LEU A 111 -11.28 9.50 0.37
C LEU A 111 -11.08 10.04 -1.05
N TYR A 112 -10.45 9.24 -1.88
CA TYR A 112 -10.45 9.44 -3.32
C TYR A 112 -11.71 8.85 -3.94
N HIS A 113 -12.26 9.51 -4.95
CA HIS A 113 -13.26 8.96 -5.83
C HIS A 113 -12.92 9.29 -7.29
N PHE A 114 -13.30 8.39 -8.19
CA PHE A 114 -13.14 8.61 -9.62
C PHE A 114 -13.78 9.95 -10.05
N LYS A 115 -13.07 10.67 -10.90
CA LYS A 115 -13.56 11.92 -11.52
C LYS A 115 -13.59 11.74 -13.04
N ASP A 116 -12.49 12.08 -13.69
CA ASP A 116 -12.40 12.07 -15.15
C ASP A 116 -11.27 11.19 -15.68
N THR A 117 -10.22 10.99 -14.88
CA THR A 117 -9.03 10.23 -15.27
C THR A 117 -9.05 8.85 -14.63
N LYS A 118 -8.96 7.80 -15.45
CA LYS A 118 -8.84 6.43 -14.99
C LYS A 118 -7.43 6.19 -14.41
N ILE A 119 -7.34 5.99 -13.11
CA ILE A 119 -6.11 5.66 -12.40
C ILE A 119 -6.14 4.18 -12.05
N ASN A 120 -5.09 3.45 -12.45
CA ASN A 120 -4.93 2.05 -12.12
C ASN A 120 -4.15 1.89 -10.82
N VAL A 121 -4.46 0.89 -10.00
CA VAL A 121 -3.69 0.60 -8.77
C VAL A 121 -2.26 0.21 -9.12
N CYS A 122 -2.10 -0.62 -10.15
CA CYS A 122 -0.79 -1.08 -10.64
C CYS A 122 -0.69 -0.82 -12.14
N ASP A 123 0.52 -0.63 -12.64
CA ASP A 123 0.76 -0.48 -14.07
C ASP A 123 0.33 -1.75 -14.84
N GLY A 124 -0.50 -1.56 -15.84
CA GLY A 124 -1.00 -2.63 -16.70
C GLY A 124 -2.07 -3.54 -16.08
N ALA A 125 -2.55 -3.24 -14.86
CA ALA A 125 -3.70 -3.93 -14.29
C ALA A 125 -4.99 -3.53 -15.01
N SER A 126 -5.92 -4.48 -15.15
CA SER A 126 -7.26 -4.19 -15.65
C SER A 126 -8.08 -3.46 -14.58
N GLY A 127 -8.92 -2.53 -15.01
CA GLY A 127 -9.76 -1.75 -14.11
C GLY A 127 -9.07 -0.51 -13.55
N TYR A 128 -9.90 0.41 -13.09
CA TYR A 128 -9.46 1.67 -12.51
C TYR A 128 -10.11 1.89 -11.14
N VAL A 129 -9.51 2.76 -10.35
CA VAL A 129 -9.95 3.09 -8.99
C VAL A 129 -11.27 3.85 -9.03
N LYS A 130 -12.31 3.26 -8.44
CA LYS A 130 -13.60 3.92 -8.21
C LYS A 130 -13.57 4.72 -6.91
N TYR A 131 -13.14 4.09 -5.83
CA TYR A 131 -12.92 4.69 -4.52
C TYR A 131 -11.61 4.17 -3.94
N ALA A 132 -10.89 5.02 -3.22
CA ALA A 132 -9.76 4.58 -2.40
C ALA A 132 -9.67 5.40 -1.11
N MET A 133 -9.35 4.75 -0.01
CA MET A 133 -9.12 5.38 1.28
C MET A 133 -7.77 4.94 1.84
N PRO A 134 -6.87 5.88 2.14
CA PRO A 134 -5.61 5.56 2.82
C PRO A 134 -5.86 4.95 4.20
N ILE A 135 -5.04 3.98 4.55
CA ILE A 135 -4.97 3.40 5.90
C ILE A 135 -3.97 4.24 6.68
N ILE A 136 -4.44 4.87 7.73
CA ILE A 136 -3.62 5.76 8.57
C ILE A 136 -3.53 5.12 9.96
N SER A 137 -2.31 5.00 10.48
CA SER A 137 -2.01 4.56 11.82
C SER A 137 -0.97 5.49 12.44
N GLU A 138 -1.19 5.93 13.68
CA GLU A 138 -0.30 6.86 14.42
C GLU A 138 0.07 8.12 13.63
N GLY A 139 -0.81 8.55 12.72
CA GLY A 139 -0.57 9.72 11.86
C GLY A 139 0.14 9.41 10.55
N ASP A 140 0.62 8.20 10.31
CA ASP A 140 1.29 7.82 9.07
C ASP A 140 0.40 6.99 8.15
N VAL A 141 0.53 7.21 6.83
CA VAL A 141 -0.10 6.36 5.83
C VAL A 141 0.69 5.05 5.73
N ILE A 142 0.07 3.93 6.07
CA ILE A 142 0.69 2.60 6.03
C ILE A 142 0.24 1.75 4.85
N GLY A 143 -0.80 2.18 4.14
CA GLY A 143 -1.37 1.48 2.99
C GLY A 143 -2.67 2.11 2.54
N SER A 144 -3.49 1.33 1.82
CA SER A 144 -4.81 1.79 1.38
C SER A 144 -5.78 0.62 1.14
N VAL A 145 -7.07 0.96 1.13
CA VAL A 145 -8.15 0.10 0.63
C VAL A 145 -8.78 0.76 -0.58
N ALA A 146 -8.88 0.06 -1.70
CA ALA A 146 -9.51 0.55 -2.92
C ALA A 146 -10.63 -0.37 -3.42
N CYS A 147 -11.67 0.24 -3.96
CA CYS A 147 -12.65 -0.39 -4.84
C CYS A 147 -12.27 -0.07 -6.28
N VAL A 148 -12.16 -1.07 -7.13
CA VAL A 148 -11.83 -0.93 -8.55
C VAL A 148 -12.99 -1.38 -9.43
N THR A 149 -13.06 -0.88 -10.65
CA THR A 149 -14.10 -1.22 -11.62
C THR A 149 -13.56 -1.22 -13.04
N ASN A 150 -14.23 -1.95 -13.92
CA ASN A 150 -13.99 -1.92 -15.37
C ASN A 150 -15.14 -1.23 -16.11
N ASP A 151 -16.21 -0.84 -15.39
CA ASP A 151 -17.42 -0.31 -16.01
C ASP A 151 -17.16 1.06 -16.63
N GLU A 152 -17.68 1.27 -17.83
CA GLU A 152 -17.73 2.59 -18.46
C GLU A 152 -19.01 3.33 -17.98
N GLY A 153 -18.86 4.58 -17.57
CA GLY A 153 -20.01 5.37 -17.12
C GLY A 153 -20.44 5.11 -15.67
N VAL A 154 -19.48 4.81 -14.81
CA VAL A 154 -19.72 4.62 -13.37
C VAL A 154 -20.30 5.88 -12.74
N SER A 155 -21.45 5.74 -12.08
CA SER A 155 -21.98 6.78 -11.21
C SER A 155 -21.20 6.82 -9.90
N ILE A 156 -20.75 8.00 -9.51
CA ILE A 156 -20.03 8.24 -8.27
C ILE A 156 -20.95 8.88 -7.25
N ASP A 157 -21.12 8.19 -6.13
CA ASP A 157 -21.77 8.71 -4.93
C ASP A 157 -20.85 8.44 -3.72
N THR A 158 -20.26 9.51 -3.19
CA THR A 158 -19.36 9.44 -2.03
C THR A 158 -20.07 9.02 -0.74
N HIS A 159 -21.38 9.03 -0.71
CA HIS A 159 -22.23 8.53 0.39
C HIS A 159 -22.75 7.11 0.15
N SER A 160 -22.39 6.49 -0.97
CA SER A 160 -22.78 5.11 -1.30
C SER A 160 -22.31 4.12 -0.27
N THR A 161 -22.95 2.95 -0.24
CA THR A 161 -22.53 1.83 0.62
C THR A 161 -21.10 1.40 0.31
N GLU A 162 -20.70 1.37 -0.96
CA GLU A 162 -19.32 1.03 -1.38
C GLU A 162 -18.29 1.99 -0.77
N ALA A 163 -18.52 3.32 -0.92
CA ALA A 163 -17.62 4.33 -0.37
C ALA A 163 -17.50 4.22 1.16
N LYS A 164 -18.63 3.99 1.87
CA LYS A 164 -18.62 3.79 3.33
C LYS A 164 -17.89 2.52 3.74
N LEU A 165 -18.05 1.42 3.01
CA LEU A 165 -17.34 0.17 3.29
C LEU A 165 -15.84 0.32 3.12
N ILE A 166 -15.38 1.02 2.08
CA ILE A 166 -13.95 1.31 1.86
C ILE A 166 -13.39 2.17 3.00
N GLN A 167 -14.09 3.22 3.41
CA GLN A 167 -13.68 4.05 4.55
C GLN A 167 -13.65 3.27 5.86
N THR A 168 -14.65 2.44 6.11
CA THR A 168 -14.73 1.59 7.32
C THR A 168 -13.58 0.59 7.33
N ALA A 169 -13.30 -0.06 6.20
CA ALA A 169 -12.20 -1.00 6.08
C ALA A 169 -10.83 -0.34 6.37
N ALA A 170 -10.58 0.82 5.77
CA ALA A 170 -9.33 1.54 5.99
C ALA A 170 -9.17 2.01 7.44
N SER A 171 -10.23 2.56 8.04
CA SER A 171 -10.23 2.98 9.44
C SER A 171 -10.03 1.80 10.40
N PHE A 172 -10.68 0.67 10.12
CA PHE A 172 -10.55 -0.53 10.95
C PHE A 172 -9.12 -1.08 10.89
N LEU A 173 -8.56 -1.19 9.68
CA LEU A 173 -7.19 -1.66 9.50
C LEU A 173 -6.17 -0.74 10.17
N GLY A 174 -6.33 0.57 10.08
CA GLY A 174 -5.46 1.53 10.76
C GLY A 174 -5.43 1.31 12.27
N ARG A 175 -6.58 1.12 12.89
CA ARG A 175 -6.69 0.86 14.34
C ARG A 175 -6.07 -0.45 14.81
N GLN A 176 -5.87 -1.44 13.94
CA GLN A 176 -5.20 -2.68 14.33
C GLN A 176 -3.72 -2.48 14.63
N PHE A 177 -3.14 -1.34 14.24
CA PHE A 177 -1.74 -0.98 14.44
C PHE A 177 -1.56 0.18 15.44
N GLU A 178 -2.64 0.72 15.98
CA GLU A 178 -2.62 1.64 17.12
C GLU A 178 -2.56 0.78 18.38
N GLY A 179 -1.34 0.56 18.88
CA GLY A 179 -1.06 -0.28 20.08
C GLY A 179 -1.33 0.44 21.39
#